data_e0aa4253350de6c3a232b121b7c4af97
#
_entry.id   e0aa4253350de6c3a232b121b7c4af97
#
_cell.length_a   1.000
_cell.length_b   1.000
_cell.length_c   1.000
_cell.angle_alpha   90.00
_cell.angle_beta   90.00
_cell.angle_gamma   90.00
#
_symmetry.space_group_name_H-M   'P 1'
#
loop_
_entity.id
_entity.type
_entity.pdbx_description
1 polymer ?
#
loop_
_entity_poly.entity_id
_entity_poly.type
_entity_poly.pdbx_seq_one_letter_code
_entity_poly.pdbx_strand_id
1 'polypeptide(L)'
;AYVLGWTGGFCLVALLIAPRLRAMNLYTVPDFFAERFGGRWPRLIAALGAVVCSFIYVVAQIYGVGLIASRLTGVQFEIGILLGLGGVLLCSFLGGMRAVTWTQVAQYLVLLMAFLIPVSWLAYKQLGSPVAPVVYGTQLPKIAALEDQLLNSPAEEEVRAAYRRQAREYTERLRDPAEALERDRARLEERVRMLKAQGVDISLVMLARRELAALPRDEEAAVLRWTRARDEALERGAPLGGLPRHGQAYEGDPHGTPGDHATFEHARLNFMALMFCLMLGTASLPHLLTRFYTTSSVAETRNSVAWSLFFIALLYLSTPALAVLVKYEVMTTLVGLPFDKLPPWIAQWSWLDSSLVSVTDMNADGVVQFGEIRLGPDVIMLTTPELGGLPYAISGLVAAGGLAAALSTADSLLLTVSNALVHDSLAGTRVLAKDPSSQVVF
;
A
#
# COMPACT_ATOMS: atom_id res chain seq x y z
N ALA A 1 -6.44 6.88 11.26
CA ALA A 1 -7.72 6.46 10.63
C ALA A 1 -7.70 4.96 10.29
N TYR A 2 -6.71 4.46 9.57
CA TYR A 2 -6.67 3.06 9.07
C TYR A 2 -6.78 2.02 10.21
N VAL A 3 -5.91 2.10 11.21
CA VAL A 3 -5.91 1.15 12.33
C VAL A 3 -7.25 1.14 13.06
N LEU A 4 -7.77 2.33 13.38
CA LEU A 4 -9.06 2.47 14.08
C LEU A 4 -10.24 2.00 13.21
N GLY A 5 -10.23 2.34 11.93
CA GLY A 5 -11.28 1.96 11.00
C GLY A 5 -11.35 0.44 10.81
N TRP A 6 -10.23 -0.20 10.48
CA TRP A 6 -10.20 -1.66 10.29
C TRP A 6 -10.48 -2.43 11.58
N THR A 7 -9.84 -2.07 12.69
CA THR A 7 -10.12 -2.72 13.99
C THR A 7 -11.58 -2.55 14.40
N GLY A 8 -12.13 -1.33 14.24
CA GLY A 8 -13.54 -1.06 14.50
C GLY A 8 -14.48 -1.88 13.63
N GLY A 9 -14.13 -2.07 12.35
CA GLY A 9 -14.88 -2.94 11.44
C GLY A 9 -14.91 -4.40 11.90
N PHE A 10 -13.78 -4.95 12.31
CA PHE A 10 -13.73 -6.30 12.89
C PHE A 10 -14.50 -6.40 14.20
N CYS A 11 -14.50 -5.36 15.04
CA CYS A 11 -15.34 -5.32 16.25
C CYS A 11 -16.84 -5.33 15.90
N LEU A 12 -17.26 -4.57 14.87
CA LEU A 12 -18.65 -4.59 14.39
C LEU A 12 -19.03 -5.97 13.89
N VAL A 13 -18.17 -6.62 13.10
CA VAL A 13 -18.39 -8.00 12.66
C VAL A 13 -18.55 -8.93 13.85
N ALA A 14 -17.64 -8.84 14.81
CA ALA A 14 -17.62 -9.68 16.01
C ALA A 14 -18.90 -9.58 16.83
N LEU A 15 -19.31 -8.36 17.12
CA LEU A 15 -20.40 -8.10 18.07
C LEU A 15 -21.79 -8.19 17.42
N LEU A 16 -21.92 -7.73 16.19
CA LEU A 16 -23.23 -7.54 15.59
C LEU A 16 -23.52 -8.50 14.43
N ILE A 17 -22.55 -8.80 13.58
CA ILE A 17 -22.80 -9.46 12.29
C ILE A 17 -22.60 -10.97 12.39
N ALA A 18 -21.43 -11.42 12.81
CA ALA A 18 -21.05 -12.84 12.78
C ALA A 18 -22.03 -13.78 13.53
N PRO A 19 -22.47 -13.46 14.77
CA PRO A 19 -23.42 -14.32 15.48
C PRO A 19 -24.78 -14.43 14.77
N ARG A 20 -25.24 -13.33 14.15
CA ARG A 20 -26.51 -13.30 13.43
C ARG A 20 -26.45 -14.07 12.12
N LEU A 21 -25.38 -13.89 11.33
CA LEU A 21 -25.17 -14.63 10.10
C LEU A 21 -25.12 -16.14 10.36
N ARG A 22 -24.40 -16.56 11.41
CA ARG A 22 -24.34 -17.98 11.76
C ARG A 22 -25.69 -18.54 12.21
N ALA A 23 -26.48 -17.77 12.96
CA ALA A 23 -27.80 -18.19 13.43
C ALA A 23 -28.79 -18.45 12.27
N MET A 24 -28.63 -17.75 11.13
CA MET A 24 -29.51 -17.93 9.96
C MET A 24 -29.16 -19.17 9.11
N ASN A 25 -28.00 -19.79 9.35
CA ASN A 25 -27.54 -21.01 8.68
C ASN A 25 -27.58 -20.96 7.15
N LEU A 26 -27.15 -19.83 6.58
CA LEU A 26 -27.08 -19.56 5.14
C LEU A 26 -25.66 -19.83 4.60
N TYR A 27 -25.49 -19.79 3.26
CA TYR A 27 -24.21 -20.07 2.62
C TYR A 27 -23.47 -18.82 2.14
N THR A 28 -24.21 -17.79 1.70
CA THR A 28 -23.63 -16.58 1.12
C THR A 28 -24.28 -15.31 1.68
N VAL A 29 -23.60 -14.17 1.49
CA VAL A 29 -24.19 -12.87 1.83
C VAL A 29 -25.39 -12.53 0.94
N PRO A 30 -25.39 -12.82 -0.38
CA PRO A 30 -26.58 -12.69 -1.21
C PRO A 30 -27.79 -13.50 -0.73
N ASP A 31 -27.57 -14.71 -0.17
CA ASP A 31 -28.64 -15.50 0.43
C ASP A 31 -29.31 -14.77 1.62
N PHE A 32 -28.52 -14.09 2.44
CA PHE A 32 -29.03 -13.27 3.52
C PHE A 32 -30.00 -12.19 3.02
N PHE A 33 -29.65 -11.50 1.94
CA PHE A 33 -30.52 -10.47 1.36
C PHE A 33 -31.78 -11.08 0.74
N ALA A 34 -31.68 -12.25 0.11
CA ALA A 34 -32.82 -12.96 -0.43
C ALA A 34 -33.80 -13.38 0.65
N GLU A 35 -33.31 -13.94 1.75
CA GLU A 35 -34.12 -14.38 2.90
C GLU A 35 -34.76 -13.19 3.63
N ARG A 36 -33.98 -12.10 3.83
CA ARG A 36 -34.44 -10.93 4.60
C ARG A 36 -35.47 -10.08 3.87
N PHE A 37 -35.30 -9.87 2.55
CA PHE A 37 -36.13 -8.96 1.76
C PHE A 37 -37.04 -9.66 0.77
N GLY A 38 -36.91 -10.96 0.61
CA GLY A 38 -37.69 -11.77 -0.33
C GLY A 38 -37.32 -11.57 -1.80
N GLY A 39 -37.36 -12.64 -2.57
CA GLY A 39 -37.25 -12.62 -4.02
C GLY A 39 -35.83 -12.65 -4.56
N ARG A 40 -35.76 -12.69 -5.91
CA ARG A 40 -34.50 -12.85 -6.65
C ARG A 40 -33.69 -11.55 -6.79
N TRP A 41 -34.35 -10.40 -6.82
CA TRP A 41 -33.69 -9.13 -7.06
C TRP A 41 -32.71 -8.72 -5.95
N PRO A 42 -33.06 -8.79 -4.65
CA PRO A 42 -32.10 -8.51 -3.57
C PRO A 42 -30.87 -9.44 -3.63
N ARG A 43 -31.05 -10.71 -3.97
CA ARG A 43 -29.94 -11.65 -4.17
C ARG A 43 -29.02 -11.23 -5.30
N LEU A 44 -29.57 -10.92 -6.47
CA LEU A 44 -28.79 -10.53 -7.65
C LEU A 44 -28.03 -9.22 -7.44
N ILE A 45 -28.66 -8.22 -6.83
CA ILE A 45 -28.00 -6.94 -6.50
C ILE A 45 -26.86 -7.17 -5.52
N ALA A 46 -27.08 -7.97 -4.48
CA ALA A 46 -26.05 -8.30 -3.50
C ALA A 46 -24.90 -9.13 -4.13
N ALA A 47 -25.21 -10.08 -5.03
CA ALA A 47 -24.22 -10.84 -5.77
C ALA A 47 -23.37 -9.96 -6.69
N LEU A 48 -24.02 -9.04 -7.43
CA LEU A 48 -23.29 -8.07 -8.26
C LEU A 48 -22.37 -7.18 -7.40
N GLY A 49 -22.87 -6.67 -6.28
CA GLY A 49 -22.06 -5.90 -5.33
C GLY A 49 -20.88 -6.70 -4.80
N ALA A 50 -21.08 -7.96 -4.43
CA ALA A 50 -20.00 -8.83 -3.96
C ALA A 50 -18.95 -9.08 -5.05
N VAL A 51 -19.35 -9.29 -6.30
CA VAL A 51 -18.44 -9.47 -7.43
C VAL A 51 -17.63 -8.20 -7.68
N VAL A 52 -18.28 -7.04 -7.77
CA VAL A 52 -17.60 -5.76 -8.05
C VAL A 52 -16.61 -5.42 -6.94
N CYS A 53 -17.01 -5.49 -5.68
CA CYS A 53 -16.13 -5.21 -4.55
C CYS A 53 -14.94 -6.18 -4.49
N SER A 54 -15.20 -7.48 -4.67
CA SER A 54 -14.14 -8.48 -4.65
C SER A 54 -13.19 -8.35 -5.84
N PHE A 55 -13.68 -8.01 -7.03
CA PHE A 55 -12.85 -7.82 -8.22
C PHE A 55 -11.88 -6.64 -8.05
N ILE A 56 -12.39 -5.48 -7.60
CA ILE A 56 -11.53 -4.30 -7.36
C ILE A 56 -10.45 -4.64 -6.33
N TYR A 57 -10.80 -5.38 -5.30
CA TYR A 57 -9.84 -5.76 -4.27
C TYR A 57 -8.80 -6.78 -4.78
N VAL A 58 -9.20 -7.75 -5.62
CA VAL A 58 -8.26 -8.69 -6.27
C VAL A 58 -7.23 -7.95 -7.11
N VAL A 59 -7.63 -6.93 -7.86
CA VAL A 59 -6.69 -6.11 -8.67
C VAL A 59 -5.60 -5.49 -7.81
N ALA A 60 -5.97 -4.93 -6.64
CA ALA A 60 -4.99 -4.37 -5.70
C ALA A 60 -4.03 -5.44 -5.14
N GLN A 61 -4.53 -6.65 -4.83
CA GLN A 61 -3.69 -7.76 -4.34
C GLN A 61 -2.73 -8.26 -5.42
N ILE A 62 -3.18 -8.37 -6.66
CA ILE A 62 -2.36 -8.79 -7.81
C ILE A 62 -1.18 -7.83 -8.03
N TYR A 63 -1.42 -6.51 -7.90
CA TYR A 63 -0.35 -5.53 -7.98
C TYR A 63 0.75 -5.80 -6.94
N GLY A 64 0.35 -6.00 -5.68
CA GLY A 64 1.29 -6.33 -4.59
C GLY A 64 2.08 -7.61 -4.85
N VAL A 65 1.42 -8.65 -5.35
CA VAL A 65 2.08 -9.92 -5.74
C VAL A 65 3.11 -9.69 -6.84
N GLY A 66 2.75 -8.96 -7.90
CA GLY A 66 3.65 -8.64 -9.01
C GLY A 66 4.89 -7.89 -8.55
N LEU A 67 4.71 -6.86 -7.70
CA LEU A 67 5.80 -6.05 -7.15
C LEU A 67 6.79 -6.90 -6.34
N ILE A 68 6.28 -7.68 -5.38
CA ILE A 68 7.13 -8.48 -4.49
C ILE A 68 7.81 -9.62 -5.27
N ALA A 69 7.07 -10.31 -6.13
CA ALA A 69 7.62 -11.39 -6.93
C ALA A 69 8.71 -10.88 -7.88
N SER A 70 8.49 -9.76 -8.56
CA SER A 70 9.49 -9.11 -9.41
C SER A 70 10.75 -8.75 -8.62
N ARG A 71 10.60 -8.17 -7.43
CA ARG A 71 11.73 -7.83 -6.55
C ARG A 71 12.54 -9.04 -6.09
N LEU A 72 11.86 -10.13 -5.74
CA LEU A 72 12.51 -11.36 -5.23
C LEU A 72 13.22 -12.15 -6.31
N THR A 73 12.62 -12.24 -7.50
CA THR A 73 13.09 -13.14 -8.56
C THR A 73 13.84 -12.43 -9.68
N GLY A 74 13.76 -11.10 -9.74
CA GLY A 74 14.31 -10.31 -10.85
C GLY A 74 13.56 -10.46 -12.17
N VAL A 75 12.40 -11.16 -12.19
CA VAL A 75 11.57 -11.29 -13.39
C VAL A 75 10.74 -10.03 -13.63
N GLN A 76 10.24 -9.88 -14.86
CA GLN A 76 9.33 -8.79 -15.20
C GLN A 76 8.06 -8.85 -14.35
N PHE A 77 7.46 -7.69 -14.09
CA PHE A 77 6.29 -7.52 -13.23
C PHE A 77 5.12 -8.42 -13.65
N GLU A 78 4.85 -8.51 -14.96
CA GLU A 78 3.78 -9.34 -15.53
C GLU A 78 4.01 -10.83 -15.29
N ILE A 79 5.26 -11.29 -15.37
CA ILE A 79 5.63 -12.68 -15.05
C ILE A 79 5.47 -12.94 -13.55
N GLY A 80 5.83 -11.97 -12.71
CA GLY A 80 5.61 -12.03 -11.25
C GLY A 80 4.13 -12.23 -10.90
N ILE A 81 3.24 -11.50 -11.57
CA ILE A 81 1.78 -11.68 -11.44
C ILE A 81 1.36 -13.10 -11.82
N LEU A 82 1.80 -13.60 -12.98
CA LEU A 82 1.43 -14.94 -13.46
C LEU A 82 1.89 -16.03 -12.49
N LEU A 83 3.10 -15.94 -11.97
CA LEU A 83 3.62 -16.90 -11.00
C LEU A 83 2.80 -16.89 -9.69
N GLY A 84 2.49 -15.70 -9.18
CA GLY A 84 1.68 -15.56 -7.96
C GLY A 84 0.26 -16.08 -8.15
N LEU A 85 -0.44 -15.62 -9.17
CA LEU A 85 -1.80 -16.08 -9.48
C LEU A 85 -1.86 -17.58 -9.80
N GLY A 86 -0.88 -18.10 -10.53
CA GLY A 86 -0.82 -19.53 -10.84
C GLY A 86 -0.81 -20.39 -9.58
N GLY A 87 -0.03 -19.99 -8.58
CA GLY A 87 0.00 -20.69 -7.28
C GLY A 87 -1.34 -20.64 -6.56
N VAL A 88 -1.99 -19.46 -6.50
CA VAL A 88 -3.32 -19.28 -5.91
C VAL A 88 -4.37 -20.14 -6.61
N LEU A 89 -4.44 -20.08 -7.94
CA LEU A 89 -5.43 -20.83 -8.71
C LEU A 89 -5.25 -22.34 -8.55
N LEU A 90 -4.00 -22.83 -8.53
CA LEU A 90 -3.71 -24.24 -8.28
C LEU A 90 -4.21 -24.70 -6.91
N CYS A 91 -3.91 -23.95 -5.86
CA CYS A 91 -4.36 -24.27 -4.50
C CYS A 91 -5.87 -24.26 -4.37
N SER A 92 -6.53 -23.21 -4.89
CA SER A 92 -7.98 -23.06 -4.84
C SER A 92 -8.70 -24.12 -5.67
N PHE A 93 -8.21 -24.43 -6.88
CA PHE A 93 -8.83 -25.41 -7.79
C PHE A 93 -8.72 -26.85 -7.27
N LEU A 94 -7.54 -27.22 -6.74
CA LEU A 94 -7.29 -28.60 -6.30
C LEU A 94 -7.87 -28.91 -4.94
N GLY A 95 -8.00 -27.93 -4.04
CA GLY A 95 -8.29 -28.21 -2.64
C GLY A 95 -9.54 -27.55 -2.06
N GLY A 96 -10.21 -26.66 -2.80
CA GLY A 96 -11.42 -25.98 -2.36
C GLY A 96 -11.27 -25.24 -1.02
N MET A 97 -12.39 -25.00 -0.32
CA MET A 97 -12.43 -24.21 0.91
C MET A 97 -11.52 -24.76 2.04
N ARG A 98 -11.39 -26.07 2.15
CA ARG A 98 -10.57 -26.70 3.20
C ARG A 98 -9.07 -26.43 2.99
N ALA A 99 -8.59 -26.59 1.76
CA ALA A 99 -7.18 -26.30 1.45
C ALA A 99 -6.88 -24.82 1.61
N VAL A 100 -7.74 -23.94 1.09
CA VAL A 100 -7.63 -22.48 1.27
C VAL A 100 -7.53 -22.10 2.74
N THR A 101 -8.32 -22.73 3.63
CA THR A 101 -8.25 -22.43 5.07
C THR A 101 -6.90 -22.81 5.68
N TRP A 102 -6.36 -24.00 5.37
CA TRP A 102 -5.08 -24.42 5.92
C TRP A 102 -3.88 -23.67 5.35
N THR A 103 -3.91 -23.34 4.06
CA THR A 103 -2.88 -22.49 3.45
C THR A 103 -2.87 -21.11 4.07
N GLN A 104 -4.04 -20.52 4.37
CA GLN A 104 -4.14 -19.23 5.03
C GLN A 104 -3.63 -19.24 6.48
N VAL A 105 -3.80 -20.33 7.21
CA VAL A 105 -3.18 -20.47 8.55
C VAL A 105 -1.66 -20.42 8.45
N ALA A 106 -1.08 -21.18 7.52
CA ALA A 106 0.37 -21.17 7.31
C ALA A 106 0.87 -19.79 6.84
N GLN A 107 0.17 -19.18 5.88
CA GLN A 107 0.47 -17.84 5.38
C GLN A 107 0.39 -16.78 6.47
N TYR A 108 -0.60 -16.87 7.37
CA TYR A 108 -0.72 -15.95 8.50
C TYR A 108 0.44 -16.08 9.49
N LEU A 109 0.92 -17.28 9.79
CA LEU A 109 2.09 -17.48 10.65
C LEU A 109 3.35 -16.85 10.04
N VAL A 110 3.56 -17.05 8.74
CA VAL A 110 4.67 -16.41 8.02
C VAL A 110 4.57 -14.89 8.07
N LEU A 111 3.38 -14.34 7.78
CA LEU A 111 3.11 -12.90 7.85
C LEU A 111 3.35 -12.33 9.25
N LEU A 112 2.90 -13.02 10.30
CA LEU A 112 3.08 -12.59 11.68
C LEU A 112 4.57 -12.47 12.04
N MET A 113 5.36 -13.49 11.71
CA MET A 113 6.82 -13.46 11.93
C MET A 113 7.49 -12.38 11.06
N ALA A 114 7.12 -12.29 9.79
CA ALA A 114 7.65 -11.32 8.85
C ALA A 114 7.41 -9.87 9.30
N PHE A 115 6.29 -9.60 9.93
CA PHE A 115 5.95 -8.26 10.43
C PHE A 115 6.57 -7.97 11.80
N LEU A 116 6.42 -8.89 12.76
CA LEU A 116 6.83 -8.60 14.13
C LEU A 116 8.36 -8.62 14.33
N ILE A 117 9.10 -9.46 13.61
CA ILE A 117 10.55 -9.56 13.80
C ILE A 117 11.26 -8.22 13.50
N PRO A 118 11.09 -7.58 12.33
CA PRO A 118 11.74 -6.31 12.05
C PRO A 118 11.26 -5.16 12.95
N VAL A 119 9.97 -5.12 13.27
CA VAL A 119 9.41 -4.07 14.14
C VAL A 119 9.96 -4.20 15.57
N SER A 120 9.99 -5.42 16.10
CA SER A 120 10.57 -5.71 17.43
C SER A 120 12.07 -5.44 17.46
N TRP A 121 12.78 -5.76 16.37
CA TRP A 121 14.21 -5.46 16.25
C TRP A 121 14.50 -3.95 16.27
N LEU A 122 13.75 -3.17 15.48
CA LEU A 122 13.90 -1.69 15.50
C LEU A 122 13.60 -1.13 16.88
N ALA A 123 12.55 -1.61 17.54
CA ALA A 123 12.22 -1.20 18.91
C ALA A 123 13.33 -1.55 19.89
N TYR A 124 13.89 -2.75 19.79
CA TYR A 124 15.02 -3.15 20.62
C TYR A 124 16.28 -2.31 20.34
N LYS A 125 16.62 -2.10 19.06
CA LYS A 125 17.78 -1.31 18.63
C LYS A 125 17.72 0.13 19.14
N GLN A 126 16.54 0.76 19.04
CA GLN A 126 16.37 2.18 19.37
C GLN A 126 16.00 2.44 20.83
N LEU A 127 15.32 1.52 21.49
CA LEU A 127 14.68 1.71 22.80
C LEU A 127 15.05 0.64 23.84
N GLY A 128 15.83 -0.39 23.46
CA GLY A 128 16.23 -1.46 24.36
C GLY A 128 15.12 -2.46 24.71
N SER A 129 13.91 -2.32 24.12
CA SER A 129 12.79 -3.22 24.38
C SER A 129 12.17 -3.70 23.06
N PRO A 130 11.91 -5.02 22.89
CA PRO A 130 11.32 -5.55 21.68
C PRO A 130 9.80 -5.33 21.56
N VAL A 131 9.13 -4.85 22.62
CA VAL A 131 7.68 -4.69 22.65
C VAL A 131 7.31 -3.31 22.07
N ALA A 132 7.42 -3.20 20.75
CA ALA A 132 7.24 -1.95 20.01
C ALA A 132 5.96 -1.17 20.37
N PRO A 133 4.75 -1.78 20.47
CA PRO A 133 3.53 -1.06 20.79
C PRO A 133 3.55 -0.32 22.12
N VAL A 134 4.37 -0.75 23.05
CA VAL A 134 4.42 -0.18 24.41
C VAL A 134 5.43 0.98 24.49
N VAL A 135 6.53 0.88 23.72
CA VAL A 135 7.68 1.78 23.94
C VAL A 135 7.83 2.87 22.88
N TYR A 136 7.22 2.72 21.68
CA TYR A 136 7.43 3.66 20.57
C TYR A 136 7.03 5.11 20.90
N GLY A 137 6.09 5.32 21.83
CA GLY A 137 5.68 6.65 22.24
C GLY A 137 6.81 7.52 22.80
N THR A 138 7.85 6.89 23.35
CA THR A 138 9.05 7.59 23.85
C THR A 138 9.93 8.17 22.74
N GLN A 139 9.76 7.74 21.48
CA GLN A 139 10.46 8.31 20.33
C GLN A 139 9.79 9.56 19.76
N LEU A 140 8.51 9.79 20.04
CA LEU A 140 7.78 10.94 19.47
C LEU A 140 8.43 12.29 19.77
N PRO A 141 8.87 12.60 21.02
CA PRO A 141 9.58 13.85 21.29
C PRO A 141 10.90 14.00 20.54
N LYS A 142 11.62 12.88 20.32
CA LYS A 142 12.89 12.90 19.57
C LYS A 142 12.64 13.17 18.08
N ILE A 143 11.60 12.56 17.50
CA ILE A 143 11.21 12.85 16.11
C ILE A 143 10.80 14.32 15.97
N ALA A 144 9.99 14.85 16.90
CA ALA A 144 9.60 16.25 16.87
C ALA A 144 10.82 17.19 16.90
N ALA A 145 11.82 16.90 17.75
CA ALA A 145 13.05 17.66 17.79
C ALA A 145 13.87 17.58 16.47
N LEU A 146 13.93 16.40 15.85
CA LEU A 146 14.57 16.22 14.55
C LEU A 146 13.81 16.96 13.44
N GLU A 147 12.49 16.90 13.44
CA GLU A 147 11.66 17.67 12.51
C GLU A 147 11.90 19.18 12.64
N ASP A 148 11.99 19.71 13.86
CA ASP A 148 12.32 21.12 14.10
C ASP A 148 13.73 21.48 13.59
N GLN A 149 14.70 20.61 13.76
CA GLN A 149 16.05 20.80 13.20
C GLN A 149 16.04 20.83 11.66
N LEU A 150 15.34 19.90 11.00
CA LEU A 150 15.21 19.85 9.54
C LEU A 150 14.47 21.08 8.99
N LEU A 151 13.42 21.53 9.66
CA LEU A 151 12.67 22.71 9.25
C LEU A 151 13.51 23.98 9.24
N ASN A 152 14.46 24.09 10.17
CA ASN A 152 15.37 25.24 10.31
C ASN A 152 16.73 25.02 9.60
N SER A 153 16.93 23.89 8.94
CA SER A 153 18.20 23.60 8.24
C SER A 153 18.32 24.41 6.94
N PRO A 154 19.42 25.14 6.73
CA PRO A 154 19.67 25.83 5.46
C PRO A 154 19.76 24.87 4.26
N ALA A 155 20.38 23.69 4.42
CA ALA A 155 20.49 22.68 3.37
C ALA A 155 19.11 22.16 2.92
N GLU A 156 18.21 21.89 3.87
CA GLU A 156 16.83 21.51 3.57
C GLU A 156 16.06 22.64 2.85
N GLU A 157 16.34 23.92 3.18
CA GLU A 157 15.73 25.05 2.45
C GLU A 157 16.24 25.15 1.03
N GLU A 158 17.51 24.83 0.77
CA GLU A 158 18.07 24.77 -0.59
C GLU A 158 17.40 23.68 -1.43
N VAL A 159 17.19 22.50 -0.85
CA VAL A 159 16.43 21.39 -1.48
C VAL A 159 15.00 21.82 -1.77
N ARG A 160 14.30 22.41 -0.79
CA ARG A 160 12.94 22.93 -1.00
C ARG A 160 12.90 23.99 -2.10
N ALA A 161 13.90 24.88 -2.16
CA ALA A 161 14.01 25.90 -3.20
C ALA A 161 14.27 25.27 -4.58
N ALA A 162 15.06 24.19 -4.66
CA ALA A 162 15.30 23.44 -5.90
C ALA A 162 14.00 22.81 -6.42
N TYR A 163 13.23 22.15 -5.58
CA TYR A 163 11.91 21.61 -5.96
C TYR A 163 10.93 22.71 -6.38
N ARG A 164 10.89 23.85 -5.69
CA ARG A 164 10.06 24.99 -6.10
C ARG A 164 10.51 25.59 -7.44
N ARG A 165 11.81 25.58 -7.76
CA ARG A 165 12.29 25.96 -9.10
C ARG A 165 11.81 24.97 -10.16
N GLN A 166 11.95 23.69 -9.90
CA GLN A 166 11.48 22.62 -10.79
C GLN A 166 9.97 22.71 -11.05
N ALA A 167 9.16 22.97 -10.02
CA ALA A 167 7.72 23.15 -10.15
C ALA A 167 7.37 24.36 -11.04
N ARG A 168 8.13 25.47 -10.91
CA ARG A 168 7.96 26.62 -11.79
C ARG A 168 8.29 26.31 -13.24
N GLU A 169 9.37 25.56 -13.51
CA GLU A 169 9.72 25.12 -14.86
C GLU A 169 8.60 24.27 -15.49
N TYR A 170 8.03 23.34 -14.76
CA TYR A 170 6.87 22.59 -15.28
C TYR A 170 5.62 23.47 -15.47
N THR A 171 5.41 24.46 -14.61
CA THR A 171 4.30 25.42 -14.76
C THR A 171 4.48 26.25 -16.04
N GLU A 172 5.71 26.63 -16.38
CA GLU A 172 6.02 27.35 -17.62
C GLU A 172 5.79 26.48 -18.86
N ARG A 173 6.22 25.20 -18.81
CA ARG A 173 5.95 24.24 -19.90
C ARG A 173 4.46 24.01 -20.13
N LEU A 174 3.66 24.04 -19.05
CA LEU A 174 2.20 23.86 -19.10
C LEU A 174 1.44 25.09 -19.65
N ARG A 175 2.10 26.24 -19.85
CA ARG A 175 1.47 27.40 -20.50
C ARG A 175 1.25 27.19 -21.99
N ASP A 176 2.22 26.56 -22.65
CA ASP A 176 2.16 26.13 -24.06
C ASP A 176 2.82 24.76 -24.20
N PRO A 177 2.05 23.68 -23.96
CA PRO A 177 2.61 22.33 -23.92
C PRO A 177 3.12 21.88 -25.30
N ALA A 178 2.49 22.30 -26.40
CA ALA A 178 2.88 21.91 -27.73
C ALA A 178 4.25 22.50 -28.09
N GLU A 179 4.42 23.82 -27.92
CA GLU A 179 5.69 24.49 -28.18
C GLU A 179 6.82 24.00 -27.24
N ALA A 180 6.51 23.77 -25.96
CA ALA A 180 7.47 23.24 -25.00
C ALA A 180 7.96 21.83 -25.38
N LEU A 181 7.04 20.95 -25.85
CA LEU A 181 7.37 19.61 -26.30
C LEU A 181 8.26 19.62 -27.56
N GLU A 182 7.96 20.48 -28.51
CA GLU A 182 8.77 20.66 -29.72
C GLU A 182 10.16 21.19 -29.39
N ARG A 183 10.27 22.18 -28.51
CA ARG A 183 11.56 22.71 -28.03
C ARG A 183 12.42 21.64 -27.34
N ASP A 184 11.81 20.86 -26.45
CA ASP A 184 12.53 19.77 -25.73
C ASP A 184 12.97 18.69 -26.72
N ARG A 185 12.15 18.33 -27.69
CA ARG A 185 12.47 17.36 -28.75
C ARG A 185 13.64 17.86 -29.61
N ALA A 186 13.56 19.07 -30.12
CA ALA A 186 14.62 19.66 -30.94
C ALA A 186 15.97 19.75 -30.19
N ARG A 187 15.93 20.14 -28.91
CA ARG A 187 17.10 20.19 -28.04
C ARG A 187 17.77 18.83 -27.84
N LEU A 188 16.96 17.79 -27.59
CA LEU A 188 17.49 16.44 -27.38
C LEU A 188 17.98 15.81 -28.69
N GLU A 189 17.34 16.06 -29.81
CA GLU A 189 17.81 15.64 -31.14
C GLU A 189 19.14 16.27 -31.50
N GLU A 190 19.28 17.57 -31.21
CA GLU A 190 20.54 18.28 -31.40
C GLU A 190 21.65 17.72 -30.51
N ARG A 191 21.33 17.46 -29.21
CA ARG A 191 22.28 16.84 -28.28
C ARG A 191 22.74 15.46 -28.78
N VAL A 192 21.82 14.63 -29.30
CA VAL A 192 22.17 13.32 -29.89
C VAL A 192 23.08 13.50 -31.14
N ARG A 193 22.80 14.51 -31.99
CA ARG A 193 23.62 14.81 -33.15
C ARG A 193 25.04 15.25 -32.76
N MET A 194 25.13 16.16 -31.79
CA MET A 194 26.41 16.68 -31.30
C MET A 194 27.28 15.57 -30.68
N LEU A 195 26.70 14.74 -29.79
CA LEU A 195 27.43 13.63 -29.16
C LEU A 195 27.93 12.61 -30.20
N LYS A 196 27.17 12.34 -31.26
CA LYS A 196 27.62 11.49 -32.35
C LYS A 196 28.75 12.12 -33.17
N ALA A 197 28.65 13.42 -33.45
CA ALA A 197 29.66 14.13 -34.23
C ALA A 197 31.00 14.23 -33.48
N GLN A 198 30.95 14.34 -32.16
CA GLN A 198 32.14 14.41 -31.29
C GLN A 198 32.83 13.05 -31.06
N GLY A 199 32.24 11.93 -31.52
CA GLY A 199 32.80 10.60 -31.32
C GLY A 199 32.93 10.16 -29.86
N VAL A 200 32.11 10.72 -28.97
CA VAL A 200 32.09 10.35 -27.54
C VAL A 200 31.60 8.92 -27.32
N ASP A 201 31.83 8.42 -26.10
CA ASP A 201 31.39 7.08 -25.69
C ASP A 201 29.93 6.80 -26.10
N ILE A 202 29.74 5.66 -26.70
CA ILE A 202 28.41 5.18 -27.17
C ILE A 202 27.38 5.16 -26.06
N SER A 203 27.79 4.96 -24.81
CA SER A 203 26.92 5.00 -23.62
C SER A 203 26.22 6.35 -23.46
N LEU A 204 26.90 7.46 -23.68
CA LEU A 204 26.38 8.83 -23.62
C LEU A 204 25.38 9.09 -24.76
N VAL A 205 25.65 8.58 -25.94
CA VAL A 205 24.71 8.66 -27.07
C VAL A 205 23.45 7.84 -26.81
N MET A 206 23.61 6.67 -26.22
CA MET A 206 22.46 5.80 -25.85
C MET A 206 21.61 6.43 -24.75
N LEU A 207 22.22 7.10 -23.77
CA LEU A 207 21.53 7.84 -22.73
C LEU A 207 20.69 8.98 -23.33
N ALA A 208 21.29 9.82 -24.17
CA ALA A 208 20.57 10.91 -24.83
C ALA A 208 19.43 10.41 -25.72
N ARG A 209 19.60 9.27 -26.39
CA ARG A 209 18.51 8.62 -27.15
C ARG A 209 17.38 8.11 -26.26
N ARG A 210 17.70 7.56 -25.07
CA ARG A 210 16.69 7.16 -24.10
C ARG A 210 15.90 8.36 -23.58
N GLU A 211 16.59 9.47 -23.29
CA GLU A 211 15.93 10.73 -22.90
C GLU A 211 14.96 11.21 -23.99
N LEU A 212 15.38 11.18 -25.24
CA LEU A 212 14.53 11.52 -26.39
C LEU A 212 13.31 10.59 -26.54
N ALA A 213 13.54 9.29 -26.43
CA ALA A 213 12.48 8.28 -26.51
C ALA A 213 11.51 8.33 -25.31
N ALA A 214 11.96 8.88 -24.19
CA ALA A 214 11.16 9.06 -22.99
C ALA A 214 10.29 10.32 -23.04
N LEU A 215 10.44 11.20 -24.04
CA LEU A 215 9.53 12.34 -24.18
C LEU A 215 8.09 11.88 -24.41
N PRO A 216 7.10 12.66 -23.95
CA PRO A 216 5.69 12.42 -24.26
C PRO A 216 5.46 12.33 -25.78
N ARG A 217 4.54 11.47 -26.19
CA ARG A 217 4.28 11.24 -27.63
C ARG A 217 3.51 12.40 -28.26
N ASP A 218 2.61 12.97 -27.50
CA ASP A 218 1.70 14.05 -27.91
C ASP A 218 1.51 15.07 -26.78
N GLU A 219 0.79 16.14 -27.08
CA GLU A 219 0.50 17.22 -26.16
C GLU A 219 -0.30 16.75 -24.93
N GLU A 220 -1.29 15.87 -25.12
CA GLU A 220 -2.13 15.38 -24.01
C GLU A 220 -1.29 14.58 -23.00
N ALA A 221 -0.43 13.69 -23.48
CA ALA A 221 0.51 12.95 -22.64
C ALA A 221 1.51 13.89 -21.95
N ALA A 222 1.95 14.97 -22.63
CA ALA A 222 2.83 15.98 -22.05
C ALA A 222 2.16 16.72 -20.90
N VAL A 223 0.93 17.20 -21.10
CA VAL A 223 0.13 17.88 -20.07
C VAL A 223 -0.04 16.97 -18.85
N LEU A 224 -0.45 15.73 -19.06
CA LEU A 224 -0.65 14.77 -17.96
C LEU A 224 0.64 14.51 -17.17
N ARG A 225 1.75 14.29 -17.88
CA ARG A 225 3.05 14.01 -17.26
C ARG A 225 3.59 15.23 -16.52
N TRP A 226 3.58 16.40 -17.13
CA TRP A 226 4.13 17.63 -16.54
C TRP A 226 3.26 18.15 -15.39
N THR A 227 1.93 17.97 -15.46
CA THR A 227 1.06 18.28 -14.32
C THR A 227 1.42 17.43 -13.10
N ARG A 228 1.57 16.10 -13.29
CA ARG A 228 1.99 15.21 -12.20
C ARG A 228 3.36 15.59 -11.64
N ALA A 229 4.33 15.85 -12.52
CA ALA A 229 5.69 16.23 -12.12
C ALA A 229 5.73 17.58 -11.38
N ARG A 230 4.90 18.54 -11.81
CA ARG A 230 4.73 19.84 -11.12
C ARG A 230 4.15 19.62 -9.71
N ASP A 231 3.07 18.86 -9.62
CA ASP A 231 2.36 18.65 -8.36
C ASP A 231 3.24 17.89 -7.36
N GLU A 232 3.99 16.90 -7.83
CA GLU A 232 5.00 16.20 -7.04
C GLU A 232 6.12 17.13 -6.58
N ALA A 233 6.62 17.99 -7.46
CA ALA A 233 7.66 18.96 -7.09
C ALA A 233 7.14 20.03 -6.11
N LEU A 234 5.87 20.43 -6.20
CA LEU A 234 5.23 21.32 -5.23
C LEU A 234 5.10 20.66 -3.86
N GLU A 235 4.66 19.40 -3.83
CA GLU A 235 4.54 18.60 -2.60
C GLU A 235 5.93 18.45 -1.93
N ARG A 236 6.95 18.02 -2.68
CA ARG A 236 8.31 17.85 -2.15
C ARG A 236 9.00 19.16 -1.78
N GLY A 237 8.63 20.27 -2.42
CA GLY A 237 9.07 21.63 -2.07
C GLY A 237 8.41 22.22 -0.82
N ALA A 238 7.44 21.49 -0.22
CA ALA A 238 6.84 21.85 1.04
C ALA A 238 7.72 21.40 2.24
N PRO A 239 7.51 21.95 3.43
CA PRO A 239 8.22 21.53 4.64
C PRO A 239 8.17 20.01 4.85
N LEU A 240 9.28 19.41 5.29
CA LEU A 240 9.42 17.96 5.50
C LEU A 240 9.08 17.11 4.25
N GLY A 241 9.30 17.65 3.04
CA GLY A 241 8.99 16.95 1.80
C GLY A 241 7.49 16.70 1.60
N GLY A 242 6.63 17.57 2.16
CA GLY A 242 5.17 17.47 2.10
C GLY A 242 4.56 16.55 3.17
N LEU A 243 5.39 15.94 4.01
CA LEU A 243 4.88 15.09 5.09
C LEU A 243 4.43 15.94 6.29
N PRO A 244 3.31 15.59 6.93
CA PRO A 244 2.89 16.25 8.14
C PRO A 244 3.87 15.96 9.29
N ARG A 245 3.94 16.85 10.27
CA ARG A 245 4.67 16.58 11.50
C ARG A 245 4.11 15.34 12.19
N HIS A 246 4.99 14.48 12.67
CA HIS A 246 4.58 13.16 13.19
C HIS A 246 3.71 13.28 14.45
N GLY A 247 3.95 14.29 15.29
CA GLY A 247 3.15 14.55 16.47
C GLY A 247 1.86 15.35 16.24
N GLN A 248 1.61 15.79 15.01
CA GLN A 248 0.44 16.57 14.66
C GLN A 248 -0.73 15.65 14.28
N ALA A 249 -1.85 15.78 14.98
CA ALA A 249 -3.01 14.91 14.77
C ALA A 249 -3.72 15.18 13.42
N TYR A 250 -3.80 16.45 13.03
CA TYR A 250 -4.46 16.90 11.80
C TYR A 250 -3.61 18.02 11.16
N GLU A 251 -3.75 18.16 9.85
CA GLU A 251 -3.14 19.26 9.10
C GLU A 251 -3.77 20.60 9.50
N GLY A 252 -3.00 21.68 9.46
CA GLY A 252 -3.44 23.01 9.91
C GLY A 252 -3.21 23.25 11.41
N ASP A 253 -3.44 24.48 11.86
CA ASP A 253 -3.32 24.91 13.26
C ASP A 253 -4.69 25.34 13.78
N PRO A 254 -5.25 24.70 14.85
CA PRO A 254 -6.52 25.09 15.43
C PRO A 254 -6.51 26.49 16.07
N HIS A 255 -5.32 27.05 16.33
CA HIS A 255 -5.12 28.38 16.94
C HIS A 255 -4.46 29.37 15.96
N GLY A 256 -4.26 28.99 14.70
CA GLY A 256 -3.62 29.78 13.66
C GLY A 256 -4.58 30.78 12.98
N THR A 257 -4.25 31.11 11.73
CA THR A 257 -5.11 31.97 10.90
C THR A 257 -6.46 31.31 10.62
N PRO A 258 -7.48 32.09 10.19
CA PRO A 258 -8.77 31.51 9.78
C PRO A 258 -8.64 30.41 8.70
N GLY A 259 -7.65 30.52 7.81
CA GLY A 259 -7.32 29.49 6.80
C GLY A 259 -6.75 28.22 7.42
N ASP A 260 -5.84 28.36 8.38
CA ASP A 260 -5.26 27.22 9.11
C ASP A 260 -6.32 26.48 9.94
N HIS A 261 -7.21 27.23 10.59
CA HIS A 261 -8.33 26.66 11.33
C HIS A 261 -9.29 25.89 10.40
N ALA A 262 -9.61 26.44 9.22
CA ALA A 262 -10.44 25.75 8.24
C ALA A 262 -9.78 24.45 7.74
N THR A 263 -8.47 24.48 7.47
CA THR A 263 -7.68 23.31 7.09
C THR A 263 -7.71 22.23 8.17
N PHE A 264 -7.51 22.63 9.43
CA PHE A 264 -7.57 21.72 10.58
C PHE A 264 -8.95 21.03 10.71
N GLU A 265 -10.04 21.79 10.60
CA GLU A 265 -11.40 21.26 10.69
C GLU A 265 -11.70 20.30 9.52
N HIS A 266 -11.30 20.64 8.30
CA HIS A 266 -11.44 19.76 7.15
C HIS A 266 -10.64 18.46 7.31
N ALA A 267 -9.38 18.54 7.76
CA ALA A 267 -8.55 17.36 8.02
C ALA A 267 -9.17 16.47 9.09
N ARG A 268 -9.73 17.05 10.16
CA ARG A 268 -10.43 16.33 11.23
C ARG A 268 -11.68 15.61 10.71
N LEU A 269 -12.50 16.30 9.92
CA LEU A 269 -13.70 15.70 9.32
C LEU A 269 -13.34 14.58 8.35
N ASN A 270 -12.32 14.77 7.51
CA ASN A 270 -11.83 13.75 6.59
C ASN A 270 -11.30 12.52 7.36
N PHE A 271 -10.59 12.73 8.46
CA PHE A 271 -10.14 11.64 9.33
C PHE A 271 -11.31 10.81 9.86
N MET A 272 -12.35 11.48 10.37
CA MET A 272 -13.55 10.81 10.90
C MET A 272 -14.31 10.10 9.78
N ALA A 273 -14.51 10.73 8.64
CA ALA A 273 -15.17 10.14 7.48
C ALA A 273 -14.44 8.90 6.98
N LEU A 274 -13.11 8.97 6.87
CA LEU A 274 -12.27 7.85 6.45
C LEU A 274 -12.33 6.70 7.47
N MET A 275 -12.27 7.01 8.76
CA MET A 275 -12.36 6.01 9.82
C MET A 275 -13.71 5.26 9.76
N PHE A 276 -14.83 5.96 9.63
CA PHE A 276 -16.15 5.34 9.49
C PHE A 276 -16.29 4.58 8.18
N CYS A 277 -15.79 5.11 7.08
CA CYS A 277 -15.78 4.43 5.78
C CYS A 277 -15.04 3.09 5.84
N LEU A 278 -13.84 3.07 6.42
CA LEU A 278 -13.05 1.85 6.61
C LEU A 278 -13.73 0.87 7.57
N MET A 279 -14.34 1.37 8.65
CA MET A 279 -15.03 0.55 9.64
C MET A 279 -16.24 -0.17 9.02
N LEU A 280 -17.09 0.56 8.32
CA LEU A 280 -18.27 -0.02 7.67
C LEU A 280 -17.88 -0.88 6.46
N GLY A 281 -16.90 -0.43 5.67
CA GLY A 281 -16.35 -1.17 4.54
C GLY A 281 -15.79 -2.53 4.97
N THR A 282 -14.96 -2.56 6.01
CA THR A 282 -14.42 -3.82 6.56
C THR A 282 -15.52 -4.72 7.09
N ALA A 283 -16.51 -4.16 7.79
CA ALA A 283 -17.62 -4.93 8.33
C ALA A 283 -18.54 -5.55 7.26
N SER A 284 -18.49 -5.03 6.03
CA SER A 284 -19.31 -5.51 4.90
C SER A 284 -18.57 -6.35 3.87
N LEU A 285 -17.28 -6.66 4.08
CA LEU A 285 -16.47 -7.43 3.12
C LEU A 285 -17.03 -8.86 2.93
N PRO A 286 -17.47 -9.23 1.71
CA PRO A 286 -18.16 -10.50 1.49
C PRO A 286 -17.31 -11.73 1.84
N HIS A 287 -16.02 -11.71 1.48
CA HIS A 287 -15.10 -12.82 1.72
C HIS A 287 -14.78 -13.04 3.21
N LEU A 288 -14.92 -12.02 4.06
CA LEU A 288 -14.84 -12.18 5.51
C LEU A 288 -16.12 -12.77 6.07
N LEU A 289 -17.27 -12.27 5.63
CA LEU A 289 -18.56 -12.69 6.15
C LEU A 289 -18.89 -14.15 5.83
N THR A 290 -18.49 -14.65 4.66
CA THR A 290 -18.67 -16.06 4.27
C THR A 290 -17.99 -17.04 5.21
N ARG A 291 -16.91 -16.64 5.90
CA ARG A 291 -16.20 -17.50 6.86
C ARG A 291 -17.04 -17.89 8.07
N PHE A 292 -17.97 -17.04 8.50
CA PHE A 292 -18.80 -17.29 9.67
C PHE A 292 -19.89 -18.32 9.43
N TYR A 293 -20.23 -18.61 8.16
CA TYR A 293 -21.13 -19.70 7.83
C TYR A 293 -20.49 -21.09 7.97
N THR A 294 -19.16 -21.19 7.97
CA THR A 294 -18.44 -22.46 8.05
C THR A 294 -18.18 -22.94 9.49
N THR A 295 -18.45 -22.12 10.50
CA THR A 295 -18.30 -22.52 11.91
C THR A 295 -19.40 -23.48 12.33
N SER A 296 -19.15 -24.37 13.30
CA SER A 296 -20.12 -25.40 13.70
C SER A 296 -21.25 -24.85 14.57
N SER A 297 -21.00 -23.78 15.34
CA SER A 297 -21.99 -23.19 16.25
C SER A 297 -21.77 -21.68 16.46
N VAL A 298 -22.78 -20.99 16.98
CA VAL A 298 -22.68 -19.57 17.37
C VAL A 298 -21.63 -19.37 18.49
N ALA A 299 -21.49 -20.33 19.41
CA ALA A 299 -20.49 -20.26 20.47
C ALA A 299 -19.07 -20.33 19.90
N GLU A 300 -18.82 -21.24 18.97
CA GLU A 300 -17.54 -21.32 18.26
C GLU A 300 -17.26 -20.10 17.39
N THR A 301 -18.28 -19.55 16.74
CA THR A 301 -18.14 -18.27 16.03
C THR A 301 -17.64 -17.18 16.95
N ARG A 302 -18.22 -17.02 18.14
CA ARG A 302 -17.78 -15.99 19.10
C ARG A 302 -16.36 -16.21 19.58
N ASN A 303 -15.98 -17.45 19.87
CA ASN A 303 -14.62 -17.79 20.29
C ASN A 303 -13.60 -17.53 19.16
N SER A 304 -13.90 -17.96 17.94
CA SER A 304 -13.09 -17.72 16.77
C SER A 304 -12.87 -16.22 16.52
N VAL A 305 -13.93 -15.42 16.63
CA VAL A 305 -13.84 -13.96 16.46
C VAL A 305 -12.99 -13.31 17.56
N ALA A 306 -13.11 -13.78 18.82
CA ALA A 306 -12.29 -13.25 19.93
C ALA A 306 -10.79 -13.46 19.67
N TRP A 307 -10.40 -14.66 19.23
CA TRP A 307 -9.01 -14.95 18.83
C TRP A 307 -8.58 -14.12 17.62
N SER A 308 -9.46 -13.98 16.63
CA SER A 308 -9.16 -13.12 15.47
C SER A 308 -8.90 -11.68 15.87
N LEU A 309 -9.70 -11.11 16.77
CA LEU A 309 -9.49 -9.76 17.29
C LEU A 309 -8.18 -9.62 18.05
N PHE A 310 -7.78 -10.63 18.83
CA PHE A 310 -6.50 -10.62 19.51
C PHE A 310 -5.33 -10.52 18.53
N PHE A 311 -5.32 -11.37 17.50
CA PHE A 311 -4.25 -11.37 16.51
C PHE A 311 -4.26 -10.12 15.62
N ILE A 312 -5.44 -9.60 15.29
CA ILE A 312 -5.59 -8.33 14.56
C ILE A 312 -5.05 -7.17 15.39
N ALA A 313 -5.40 -7.11 16.68
CA ALA A 313 -4.92 -6.09 17.59
C ALA A 313 -3.39 -6.13 17.73
N LEU A 314 -2.79 -7.32 17.82
CA LEU A 314 -1.35 -7.50 17.89
C LEU A 314 -0.62 -6.84 16.70
N LEU A 315 -1.10 -7.07 15.49
CA LEU A 315 -0.53 -6.47 14.27
C LEU A 315 -0.81 -4.97 14.18
N TYR A 316 -2.06 -4.56 14.37
CA TYR A 316 -2.46 -3.17 14.16
C TYR A 316 -1.94 -2.21 15.22
N LEU A 317 -1.76 -2.66 16.46
CA LEU A 317 -1.09 -1.85 17.49
C LEU A 317 0.42 -1.70 17.22
N SER A 318 1.02 -2.64 16.49
CA SER A 318 2.42 -2.55 16.09
C SER A 318 2.65 -1.67 14.85
N THR A 319 1.62 -1.39 14.06
CA THR A 319 1.74 -0.57 12.83
C THR A 319 2.14 0.90 13.11
N PRO A 320 1.55 1.62 14.07
CA PRO A 320 2.02 2.97 14.43
C PRO A 320 3.46 2.96 14.93
N ALA A 321 3.84 1.92 15.68
CA ALA A 321 5.22 1.77 16.13
C ALA A 321 6.18 1.63 14.94
N LEU A 322 5.86 0.83 13.94
CA LEU A 322 6.66 0.73 12.72
C LEU A 322 6.87 2.09 12.07
N ALA A 323 5.81 2.88 11.89
CA ALA A 323 5.89 4.20 11.26
C ALA A 323 6.83 5.15 12.02
N VAL A 324 6.71 5.19 13.36
CA VAL A 324 7.56 6.01 14.24
C VAL A 324 9.03 5.56 14.17
N LEU A 325 9.26 4.26 14.32
CA LEU A 325 10.61 3.70 14.38
C LEU A 325 11.34 3.81 13.04
N VAL A 326 10.65 3.58 11.92
CA VAL A 326 11.24 3.73 10.58
C VAL A 326 11.53 5.21 10.29
N LYS A 327 10.62 6.13 10.60
CA LYS A 327 10.88 7.57 10.39
C LYS A 327 12.10 8.03 11.18
N TYR A 328 12.22 7.62 12.45
CA TYR A 328 13.39 7.91 13.26
C TYR A 328 14.68 7.32 12.66
N GLU A 329 14.63 6.06 12.22
CA GLU A 329 15.79 5.41 11.59
C GLU A 329 16.23 6.14 10.32
N VAL A 330 15.30 6.51 9.43
CA VAL A 330 15.60 7.28 8.20
C VAL A 330 16.26 8.61 8.55
N MET A 331 15.69 9.36 9.50
CA MET A 331 16.21 10.68 9.91
C MET A 331 17.61 10.62 10.54
N THR A 332 17.96 9.51 11.18
CA THR A 332 19.22 9.39 11.92
C THR A 332 20.30 8.62 11.18
N THR A 333 19.93 7.80 10.18
CA THR A 333 20.89 6.94 9.48
C THR A 333 21.12 7.32 8.02
N LEU A 334 20.14 7.94 7.35
CA LEU A 334 20.27 8.32 5.95
C LEU A 334 20.54 9.80 5.76
N VAL A 335 19.89 10.66 6.53
CA VAL A 335 20.11 12.11 6.45
C VAL A 335 21.52 12.45 6.92
N GLY A 336 22.21 13.27 6.13
CA GLY A 336 23.60 13.66 6.38
C GLY A 336 24.65 12.71 5.84
N LEU A 337 24.27 11.58 5.21
CA LEU A 337 25.23 10.72 4.51
C LEU A 337 25.68 11.35 3.18
N PRO A 338 26.95 11.18 2.81
CA PRO A 338 27.38 11.42 1.43
C PRO A 338 26.69 10.47 0.46
N PHE A 339 26.33 10.95 -0.74
CA PHE A 339 25.64 10.14 -1.76
C PHE A 339 26.43 8.88 -2.19
N ASP A 340 27.75 8.93 -2.17
CA ASP A 340 28.63 7.79 -2.47
C ASP A 340 28.62 6.70 -1.38
N LYS A 341 28.11 7.02 -0.18
CA LYS A 341 27.98 6.10 0.96
C LYS A 341 26.57 5.58 1.20
N LEU A 342 25.65 5.86 0.27
CA LEU A 342 24.29 5.33 0.39
C LEU A 342 24.28 3.80 0.43
N PRO A 343 23.43 3.19 1.28
CA PRO A 343 23.28 1.74 1.34
C PRO A 343 22.87 1.14 -0.01
N PRO A 344 23.45 -0.01 -0.41
CA PRO A 344 23.20 -0.61 -1.73
C PRO A 344 21.73 -0.95 -2.01
N TRP A 345 20.95 -1.20 -0.96
CA TRP A 345 19.52 -1.53 -1.10
C TRP A 345 18.73 -0.38 -1.74
N ILE A 346 19.11 0.88 -1.51
CA ILE A 346 18.46 2.05 -2.13
C ILE A 346 18.57 1.97 -3.66
N ALA A 347 19.77 1.72 -4.18
CA ALA A 347 19.99 1.58 -5.63
C ALA A 347 19.23 0.37 -6.19
N GLN A 348 19.16 -0.74 -5.45
CA GLN A 348 18.45 -1.94 -5.89
C GLN A 348 16.93 -1.71 -6.01
N TRP A 349 16.31 -1.01 -5.04
CA TRP A 349 14.90 -0.66 -5.11
C TRP A 349 14.63 0.41 -6.16
N SER A 350 15.50 1.42 -6.27
CA SER A 350 15.39 2.48 -7.28
C SER A 350 15.49 1.93 -8.71
N TRP A 351 16.30 0.89 -8.91
CA TRP A 351 16.41 0.21 -10.21
C TRP A 351 15.12 -0.54 -10.58
N LEU A 352 14.45 -1.11 -9.60
CA LEU A 352 13.15 -1.79 -9.81
C LEU A 352 12.06 -0.78 -10.15
N ASP A 353 11.90 0.24 -9.30
CA ASP A 353 10.94 1.32 -9.50
C ASP A 353 11.37 2.56 -8.68
N SER A 354 11.85 3.58 -9.36
CA SER A 354 12.28 4.84 -8.76
C SER A 354 11.14 5.63 -8.09
N SER A 355 9.88 5.30 -8.39
CA SER A 355 8.73 5.89 -7.71
C SER A 355 8.54 5.34 -6.31
N LEU A 356 9.06 4.15 -6.02
CA LEU A 356 8.97 3.49 -4.71
C LEU A 356 10.11 3.89 -3.78
N VAL A 357 11.34 3.89 -4.30
CA VAL A 357 12.53 4.32 -3.54
C VAL A 357 13.41 5.13 -4.46
N SER A 358 13.73 6.35 -4.08
CA SER A 358 14.75 7.14 -4.75
C SER A 358 15.38 8.15 -3.79
N VAL A 359 16.65 8.44 -4.03
CA VAL A 359 17.39 9.53 -3.38
C VAL A 359 18.08 10.30 -4.49
N THR A 360 17.80 11.59 -4.60
CA THR A 360 18.27 12.43 -5.70
C THR A 360 18.85 13.71 -5.14
N ASP A 361 20.13 13.97 -5.43
CA ASP A 361 20.81 15.20 -5.05
C ASP A 361 20.22 16.40 -5.84
N MET A 362 19.37 17.18 -5.17
CA MET A 362 18.62 18.28 -5.77
C MET A 362 19.34 19.62 -5.70
N ASN A 363 20.19 19.79 -4.70
CA ASN A 363 20.96 21.02 -4.48
C ASN A 363 22.42 20.88 -4.96
N ALA A 364 22.84 19.67 -5.35
CA ALA A 364 24.17 19.32 -5.83
C ALA A 364 25.28 19.53 -4.78
N ASP A 365 24.99 19.30 -3.50
CA ASP A 365 25.95 19.41 -2.40
C ASP A 365 26.63 18.07 -2.05
N GLY A 366 26.16 16.96 -2.62
CA GLY A 366 26.71 15.61 -2.41
C GLY A 366 26.36 14.99 -1.07
N VAL A 367 25.48 15.61 -0.27
CA VAL A 367 25.02 15.14 1.04
C VAL A 367 23.53 14.94 1.01
N VAL A 368 23.03 13.85 1.57
CA VAL A 368 21.61 13.51 1.55
C VAL A 368 20.82 14.36 2.56
N GLN A 369 19.84 15.09 2.08
CA GLN A 369 18.84 15.78 2.90
C GLN A 369 17.54 14.97 2.95
N PHE A 370 16.71 15.24 3.97
CA PHE A 370 15.45 14.53 4.17
C PHE A 370 14.47 14.72 2.99
N GLY A 371 14.40 15.95 2.46
CA GLY A 371 13.59 16.26 1.28
C GLY A 371 13.99 15.52 0.01
N GLU A 372 15.20 14.97 -0.05
CA GLU A 372 15.73 14.23 -1.21
C GLU A 372 15.42 12.73 -1.18
N ILE A 373 15.03 12.22 0.01
CA ILE A 373 14.66 10.82 0.20
C ILE A 373 13.21 10.62 -0.19
N ARG A 374 12.96 9.64 -1.06
CA ARG A 374 11.63 9.14 -1.35
C ARG A 374 11.53 7.68 -0.94
N LEU A 375 10.62 7.41 -0.01
CA LEU A 375 10.22 6.07 0.38
C LEU A 375 8.71 5.97 0.23
N GLY A 376 8.25 5.23 -0.79
CA GLY A 376 6.83 5.00 -1.02
C GLY A 376 6.20 4.24 0.16
N PRO A 377 4.95 4.52 0.52
CA PRO A 377 4.30 3.86 1.64
C PRO A 377 4.23 2.33 1.47
N ASP A 378 4.15 1.85 0.24
CA ASP A 378 4.00 0.43 -0.08
C ASP A 378 5.27 -0.40 0.16
N VAL A 379 6.44 0.24 0.25
CA VAL A 379 7.72 -0.47 0.44
C VAL A 379 8.30 -0.33 1.85
N ILE A 380 7.74 0.52 2.70
CA ILE A 380 8.29 0.77 4.04
C ILE A 380 8.52 -0.52 4.81
N MET A 381 7.53 -1.41 4.83
CA MET A 381 7.66 -2.70 5.54
C MET A 381 8.73 -3.58 4.89
N LEU A 382 8.82 -3.61 3.57
CA LEU A 382 9.76 -4.44 2.81
C LEU A 382 11.21 -3.98 2.98
N THR A 383 11.43 -2.67 3.16
CA THR A 383 12.76 -2.07 3.38
C THR A 383 13.17 -2.01 4.84
N THR A 384 12.24 -2.24 5.77
CA THR A 384 12.49 -2.16 7.21
C THR A 384 13.64 -3.06 7.68
N PRO A 385 13.80 -4.33 7.24
CA PRO A 385 14.95 -5.15 7.62
C PRO A 385 16.29 -4.53 7.18
N GLU A 386 16.34 -3.99 5.98
CA GLU A 386 17.54 -3.39 5.39
C GLU A 386 17.90 -2.09 6.13
N LEU A 387 16.92 -1.24 6.43
CA LEU A 387 17.08 -0.06 7.29
C LEU A 387 17.55 -0.43 8.70
N GLY A 388 16.97 -1.46 9.29
CA GLY A 388 17.34 -1.95 10.63
C GLY A 388 18.70 -2.63 10.71
N GLY A 389 19.34 -2.92 9.56
CA GLY A 389 20.60 -3.67 9.48
C GLY A 389 20.44 -5.16 9.79
N LEU A 390 19.25 -5.74 9.54
CA LEU A 390 19.00 -7.16 9.70
C LEU A 390 19.63 -7.98 8.56
N PRO A 391 19.97 -9.27 8.80
CA PRO A 391 20.46 -10.14 7.76
C PRO A 391 19.49 -10.26 6.58
N TYR A 392 20.01 -10.45 5.38
CA TYR A 392 19.25 -10.59 4.14
C TYR A 392 18.15 -11.68 4.19
N ALA A 393 18.38 -12.74 4.99
CA ALA A 393 17.37 -13.78 5.22
C ALA A 393 16.05 -13.22 5.80
N ILE A 394 16.13 -12.17 6.62
CA ILE A 394 14.93 -11.51 7.18
C ILE A 394 14.22 -10.65 6.10
N SER A 395 14.95 -10.01 5.19
CA SER A 395 14.34 -9.34 4.04
C SER A 395 13.57 -10.34 3.17
N GLY A 396 14.14 -11.55 2.97
CA GLY A 396 13.43 -12.65 2.29
C GLY A 396 12.18 -13.10 3.04
N LEU A 397 12.24 -13.22 4.37
CA LEU A 397 11.08 -13.57 5.20
C LEU A 397 9.98 -12.50 5.11
N VAL A 398 10.35 -11.21 5.14
CA VAL A 398 9.39 -10.10 5.02
C VAL A 398 8.74 -10.08 3.65
N ALA A 399 9.50 -10.32 2.59
CA ALA A 399 8.96 -10.43 1.24
C ALA A 399 8.03 -11.65 1.10
N ALA A 400 8.40 -12.81 1.68
CA ALA A 400 7.53 -13.99 1.74
C ALA A 400 6.24 -13.71 2.54
N GLY A 401 6.33 -12.95 3.64
CA GLY A 401 5.17 -12.48 4.41
C GLY A 401 4.24 -11.56 3.62
N GLY A 402 4.81 -10.63 2.84
CA GLY A 402 4.05 -9.76 1.94
C GLY A 402 3.31 -10.54 0.85
N LEU A 403 3.99 -11.52 0.22
CA LEU A 403 3.36 -12.44 -0.73
C LEU A 403 2.26 -13.26 -0.06
N ALA A 404 2.52 -13.83 1.11
CA ALA A 404 1.55 -14.60 1.86
C ALA A 404 0.28 -13.78 2.17
N ALA A 405 0.43 -12.50 2.56
CA ALA A 405 -0.68 -11.60 2.80
C ALA A 405 -1.54 -11.38 1.55
N ALA A 406 -0.90 -11.06 0.43
CA ALA A 406 -1.59 -10.79 -0.83
C ALA A 406 -2.27 -12.05 -1.38
N LEU A 407 -1.59 -13.18 -1.38
CA LEU A 407 -2.11 -14.45 -1.90
C LEU A 407 -3.26 -14.99 -1.06
N SER A 408 -3.17 -14.92 0.29
CA SER A 408 -4.24 -15.38 1.19
C SER A 408 -5.55 -14.62 0.98
N THR A 409 -5.45 -13.32 0.69
CA THR A 409 -6.60 -12.49 0.42
C THR A 409 -7.16 -12.75 -0.97
N ALA A 410 -6.30 -12.88 -1.98
CA ALA A 410 -6.72 -13.20 -3.36
C ALA A 410 -7.49 -14.51 -3.45
N ASP A 411 -7.04 -15.58 -2.76
CA ASP A 411 -7.74 -16.86 -2.66
C ASP A 411 -9.19 -16.71 -2.20
N SER A 412 -9.39 -15.99 -1.10
CA SER A 412 -10.71 -15.77 -0.51
C SER A 412 -11.64 -14.96 -1.41
N LEU A 413 -11.07 -13.95 -2.09
CA LEU A 413 -11.82 -13.08 -3.00
C LEU A 413 -12.25 -13.83 -4.26
N LEU A 414 -11.36 -14.62 -4.87
CA LEU A 414 -11.67 -15.43 -6.04
C LEU A 414 -12.75 -16.47 -5.74
N LEU A 415 -12.67 -17.12 -4.57
CA LEU A 415 -13.71 -18.04 -4.12
C LEU A 415 -15.06 -17.33 -3.93
N THR A 416 -15.07 -16.11 -3.37
CA THR A 416 -16.29 -15.31 -3.20
C THR A 416 -16.89 -14.91 -4.56
N VAL A 417 -16.06 -14.48 -5.51
CA VAL A 417 -16.51 -14.18 -6.89
C VAL A 417 -17.12 -15.42 -7.54
N SER A 418 -16.44 -16.57 -7.45
CA SER A 418 -16.93 -17.83 -8.00
C SER A 418 -18.28 -18.22 -7.41
N ASN A 419 -18.44 -18.15 -6.10
CA ASN A 419 -19.71 -18.45 -5.42
C ASN A 419 -20.82 -17.48 -5.84
N ALA A 420 -20.54 -16.18 -5.93
CA ALA A 420 -21.52 -15.18 -6.35
C ALA A 420 -21.98 -15.39 -7.79
N LEU A 421 -21.06 -15.77 -8.70
CA LEU A 421 -21.38 -16.04 -10.10
C LEU A 421 -22.15 -17.35 -10.28
N VAL A 422 -21.70 -18.43 -9.64
CA VAL A 422 -22.28 -19.77 -9.84
C VAL A 422 -23.50 -19.99 -8.97
N HIS A 423 -23.37 -19.86 -7.67
CA HIS A 423 -24.45 -20.16 -6.72
C HIS A 423 -25.51 -19.06 -6.72
N ASP A 424 -25.15 -17.80 -6.60
CA ASP A 424 -26.11 -16.73 -6.39
C ASP A 424 -26.76 -16.23 -7.68
N SER A 425 -26.02 -16.23 -8.82
CA SER A 425 -26.53 -15.72 -10.10
C SER A 425 -27.13 -16.83 -10.95
N LEU A 426 -26.43 -17.94 -11.17
CA LEU A 426 -26.90 -19.00 -12.06
C LEU A 426 -27.87 -19.98 -11.41
N ALA A 427 -27.56 -20.46 -10.21
CA ALA A 427 -28.42 -21.40 -9.48
C ALA A 427 -29.63 -20.72 -8.87
N GLY A 428 -29.52 -19.47 -8.44
CA GLY A 428 -30.64 -18.67 -7.95
C GLY A 428 -31.67 -18.29 -9.00
N THR A 429 -31.35 -18.37 -10.28
CA THR A 429 -32.29 -18.16 -11.40
C THR A 429 -33.00 -19.44 -11.84
N ARG A 430 -32.41 -20.60 -11.62
CA ARG A 430 -33.10 -21.89 -11.76
C ARG A 430 -33.77 -22.15 -10.42
N VAL A 431 -35.09 -22.24 -10.40
CA VAL A 431 -35.82 -22.92 -9.37
C VAL A 431 -35.32 -24.37 -9.42
N LEU A 432 -34.20 -24.61 -8.73
CA LEU A 432 -33.61 -25.93 -8.69
C LEU A 432 -34.59 -26.84 -7.98
N ALA A 433 -35.00 -27.79 -8.78
CA ALA A 433 -35.71 -28.99 -8.36
C ALA A 433 -35.15 -29.47 -7.01
N LYS A 434 -36.05 -29.82 -6.19
CA LYS A 434 -36.03 -30.43 -4.86
C LYS A 434 -35.12 -31.66 -4.75
N ASP A 435 -33.82 -31.54 -5.00
CA ASP A 435 -32.90 -32.65 -4.76
C ASP A 435 -31.74 -32.19 -3.86
N PRO A 436 -31.81 -32.48 -2.54
CA PRO A 436 -30.76 -32.10 -1.61
C PRO A 436 -29.44 -32.82 -1.84
N SER A 437 -29.42 -33.86 -2.68
CA SER A 437 -28.24 -34.70 -2.94
C SER A 437 -27.27 -34.15 -4.01
N SER A 438 -27.68 -33.11 -4.74
CA SER A 438 -26.85 -32.49 -5.78
C SER A 438 -26.03 -31.26 -5.32
N GLN A 439 -26.00 -30.96 -4.04
CA GLN A 439 -25.14 -29.93 -3.48
C GLN A 439 -23.70 -30.46 -3.34
N VAL A 440 -23.06 -30.68 -4.47
CA VAL A 440 -21.60 -30.80 -4.49
C VAL A 440 -21.04 -29.41 -4.22
N VAL A 441 -20.61 -29.22 -2.98
CA VAL A 441 -19.86 -28.06 -2.55
C VAL A 441 -18.48 -28.16 -3.20
N PHE A 442 -18.20 -27.31 -4.19
CA PHE A 442 -16.86 -27.08 -4.70
C PHE A 442 -16.04 -26.23 -3.74
#